data_aa755a4f687daf1648fdcf166dbfae4b
#
_entry.id   aa755a4f687daf1648fdcf166dbfae4b
#
_cell.length_a   1.000
_cell.length_b   1.000
_cell.length_c   1.000
_cell.angle_alpha   90.00
_cell.angle_beta   90.00
_cell.angle_gamma   90.00
#
_symmetry.space_group_name_H-M   'P 1'
#
loop_
_entity.id
_entity.type
_entity.pdbx_description
1 polymer ?
#
loop_
_entity_poly.entity_id
_entity_poly.type
_entity_poly.pdbx_seq_one_letter_code
_entity_poly.pdbx_strand_id
1 'polypeptide(L)'
;QSSWAGTQLWDFEKDVKDWKVANGDWKVEGGFYKETSGAVPAMHSLIGEDNWDDYVVEAKIRLDQGNWAGLVFRAQSEFEYYIYYMNVPDNKSELWKHTKPAFDSRANISQIPAVGKVKIKNNEWIDFKVVTEGDKFQLWINGELQHEDKDGQYKTGKIGVWAWQTKASFDDVKVTGKNIKNTLAIEPRNKLAITWGKLKQT
;
A
#
# COMPACT_ATOMS: atom_id res chain seq x y z
N GLN A 1 -22.32 -5.67 -18.94
CA GLN A 1 -20.91 -5.90 -19.30
C GLN A 1 -20.12 -5.90 -18.00
N SER A 2 -19.62 -7.05 -17.57
CA SER A 2 -18.69 -7.13 -16.46
C SER A 2 -17.38 -6.43 -16.89
N SER A 3 -17.12 -5.24 -16.39
CA SER A 3 -15.82 -4.63 -16.56
C SER A 3 -14.82 -5.45 -15.73
N TRP A 4 -13.81 -6.00 -16.38
CA TRP A 4 -12.73 -6.70 -15.73
C TRP A 4 -12.00 -5.73 -14.79
N ALA A 5 -11.64 -6.17 -13.60
CA ALA A 5 -10.79 -5.39 -12.71
C ALA A 5 -9.42 -5.22 -13.37
N GLY A 6 -8.92 -3.98 -13.42
CA GLY A 6 -7.55 -3.72 -13.83
C GLY A 6 -6.60 -3.86 -12.65
N THR A 7 -5.32 -4.06 -12.95
CA THR A 7 -4.26 -4.19 -11.95
C THR A 7 -3.04 -3.37 -12.36
N GLN A 8 -2.47 -2.66 -11.41
CA GLN A 8 -1.15 -2.01 -11.54
C GLN A 8 -0.22 -2.56 -10.47
N LEU A 9 1.06 -2.75 -10.83
CA LEU A 9 2.10 -3.25 -9.95
C LEU A 9 3.35 -2.38 -10.08
N TRP A 10 3.94 -2.04 -8.97
CA TRP A 10 5.24 -1.36 -8.84
C TRP A 10 6.17 -2.28 -8.04
N ASP A 11 7.09 -2.94 -8.77
CA ASP A 11 8.12 -3.83 -8.24
C ASP A 11 9.44 -3.13 -7.95
N PHE A 12 9.53 -1.84 -8.23
CA PHE A 12 10.66 -0.95 -7.98
C PHE A 12 12.03 -1.43 -8.53
N GLU A 13 12.03 -2.36 -9.47
CA GLU A 13 13.24 -2.79 -10.17
C GLU A 13 13.82 -1.69 -11.08
N LYS A 14 13.01 -0.67 -11.37
CA LYS A 14 13.36 0.52 -12.11
C LYS A 14 12.91 1.77 -11.37
N ASP A 15 13.55 2.90 -11.69
CA ASP A 15 13.14 4.20 -11.16
C ASP A 15 11.67 4.49 -11.49
N VAL A 16 10.95 5.04 -10.51
CA VAL A 16 9.51 5.30 -10.57
C VAL A 16 9.23 6.79 -10.65
N LYS A 17 8.97 7.27 -11.86
CA LYS A 17 8.72 8.70 -12.12
C LYS A 17 7.32 9.19 -11.77
N ASP A 18 6.36 8.27 -11.65
CA ASP A 18 4.94 8.61 -11.49
C ASP A 18 4.53 8.79 -10.02
N TRP A 19 5.35 8.36 -9.09
CA TRP A 19 5.12 8.56 -7.67
C TRP A 19 5.37 10.02 -7.28
N LYS A 20 4.40 10.62 -6.60
CA LYS A 20 4.46 12.01 -6.13
C LYS A 20 4.78 12.04 -4.65
N VAL A 21 5.98 12.43 -4.33
CA VAL A 21 6.39 12.68 -2.95
C VAL A 21 5.63 13.90 -2.43
N ALA A 22 4.83 13.69 -1.40
CA ALA A 22 4.16 14.77 -0.69
C ALA A 22 5.07 15.32 0.43
N ASN A 23 5.74 14.42 1.15
CA ASN A 23 6.71 14.76 2.19
C ASN A 23 7.67 13.60 2.42
N GLY A 24 8.90 13.89 2.91
CA GLY A 24 9.96 12.92 3.20
C GLY A 24 10.99 12.75 2.10
N ASP A 25 11.99 11.91 2.33
CA ASP A 25 13.08 11.61 1.41
C ASP A 25 12.91 10.22 0.79
N TRP A 26 12.28 10.20 -0.37
CA TRP A 26 11.92 8.96 -1.07
C TRP A 26 12.82 8.68 -2.26
N LYS A 27 13.29 7.43 -2.39
CA LYS A 27 14.09 6.97 -3.52
C LYS A 27 13.92 5.48 -3.78
N VAL A 28 14.16 5.06 -5.02
CA VAL A 28 14.36 3.65 -5.34
C VAL A 28 15.84 3.31 -5.08
N GLU A 29 16.07 2.29 -4.26
CA GLU A 29 17.40 1.81 -3.93
C GLU A 29 17.38 0.32 -3.61
N GLY A 30 18.16 -0.46 -4.35
CA GLY A 30 18.29 -1.91 -4.16
C GLY A 30 17.00 -2.67 -4.50
N GLY A 31 16.20 -2.18 -5.47
CA GLY A 31 14.94 -2.79 -5.87
C GLY A 31 13.76 -2.47 -4.94
N PHE A 32 13.88 -1.47 -4.06
CA PHE A 32 12.84 -1.08 -3.11
C PHE A 32 12.58 0.42 -3.16
N TYR A 33 11.34 0.84 -2.95
CA TYR A 33 11.01 2.24 -2.73
C TYR A 33 11.13 2.55 -1.24
N LYS A 34 12.00 3.49 -0.90
CA LYS A 34 12.42 3.72 0.49
C LYS A 34 12.13 5.14 0.93
N GLU A 35 11.63 5.26 2.15
CA GLU A 35 11.74 6.46 2.97
C GLU A 35 13.06 6.40 3.75
N THR A 36 13.92 7.41 3.63
CA THR A 36 15.30 7.36 4.13
C THR A 36 15.64 8.40 5.20
N SER A 37 14.77 9.40 5.42
CA SER A 37 15.02 10.44 6.44
C SER A 37 14.72 9.95 7.86
N GLY A 38 13.65 9.19 8.04
CA GLY A 38 13.13 8.83 9.35
C GLY A 38 12.65 10.03 10.16
N ALA A 39 12.22 11.11 9.50
CA ALA A 39 11.89 12.38 10.11
C ALA A 39 10.39 12.51 10.48
N VAL A 40 10.01 13.71 10.93
CA VAL A 40 8.63 14.20 11.14
C VAL A 40 8.41 15.42 10.27
N PRO A 41 7.18 15.80 9.93
CA PRO A 41 5.88 15.15 10.17
C PRO A 41 5.66 13.89 9.34
N ALA A 42 4.41 13.39 9.29
CA ALA A 42 4.04 12.22 8.49
C ALA A 42 4.58 12.31 7.05
N MET A 43 5.35 11.31 6.64
CA MET A 43 6.01 11.27 5.34
C MET A 43 5.27 10.28 4.45
N HIS A 44 4.95 10.71 3.23
CA HIS A 44 4.25 9.84 2.29
C HIS A 44 4.49 10.21 0.84
N SER A 45 4.29 9.21 -0.01
CA SER A 45 4.33 9.34 -1.45
C SER A 45 3.10 8.70 -2.06
N LEU A 46 2.49 9.34 -3.03
CA LEU A 46 1.19 9.01 -3.59
C LEU A 46 1.29 8.61 -5.06
N ILE A 47 0.41 7.71 -5.50
CA ILE A 47 0.24 7.28 -6.88
C ILE A 47 -1.23 6.98 -7.17
N GLY A 48 -1.63 7.11 -8.43
CA GLY A 48 -2.96 6.73 -8.91
C GLY A 48 -3.83 7.91 -9.29
N GLU A 49 -5.12 7.65 -9.43
CA GLU A 49 -6.10 8.59 -9.97
C GLU A 49 -7.15 8.96 -8.90
N ASP A 50 -7.73 10.14 -9.02
CA ASP A 50 -8.73 10.65 -8.06
C ASP A 50 -10.06 9.88 -8.09
N ASN A 51 -10.32 9.13 -9.16
CA ASN A 51 -11.57 8.38 -9.37
C ASN A 51 -11.49 6.90 -8.99
N TRP A 52 -10.40 6.44 -8.39
CA TRP A 52 -10.33 5.08 -7.86
C TRP A 52 -11.21 4.96 -6.62
N ASP A 53 -12.22 4.07 -6.67
CA ASP A 53 -13.24 3.93 -5.62
C ASP A 53 -13.05 2.64 -4.79
N ASP A 54 -13.57 1.53 -5.27
CA ASP A 54 -13.47 0.24 -4.62
C ASP A 54 -12.30 -0.55 -5.19
N TYR A 55 -11.31 -0.81 -4.35
CA TYR A 55 -10.08 -1.50 -4.75
C TYR A 55 -9.45 -2.29 -3.60
N VAL A 56 -8.53 -3.15 -3.99
CA VAL A 56 -7.59 -3.81 -3.10
C VAL A 56 -6.22 -3.21 -3.37
N VAL A 57 -5.54 -2.72 -2.34
CA VAL A 57 -4.12 -2.36 -2.40
C VAL A 57 -3.33 -3.30 -1.52
N GLU A 58 -2.23 -3.81 -2.05
CA GLU A 58 -1.31 -4.74 -1.40
C GLU A 58 0.11 -4.20 -1.50
N ALA A 59 0.93 -4.48 -0.50
CA ALA A 59 2.36 -4.17 -0.53
C ALA A 59 3.12 -5.07 0.42
N LYS A 60 4.40 -5.25 0.15
CA LYS A 60 5.37 -5.69 1.15
C LYS A 60 5.97 -4.46 1.81
N ILE A 61 5.98 -4.45 3.12
CA ILE A 61 6.52 -3.34 3.94
C ILE A 61 7.54 -3.88 4.90
N ARG A 62 8.70 -3.21 5.00
CA ARG A 62 9.72 -3.51 6.00
C ARG A 62 10.11 -2.21 6.70
N LEU A 63 10.03 -2.21 8.03
CA LEU A 63 10.54 -1.11 8.83
C LEU A 63 12.04 -1.34 9.07
N ASP A 64 12.87 -0.56 8.39
CA ASP A 64 14.34 -0.68 8.49
C ASP A 64 14.86 -0.04 9.78
N GLN A 65 14.20 1.04 10.22
CA GLN A 65 14.47 1.72 11.49
C GLN A 65 13.24 2.53 11.90
N GLY A 66 12.80 2.42 13.14
CA GLY A 66 11.63 3.13 13.64
C GLY A 66 10.45 2.20 13.90
N ASN A 67 9.23 2.73 13.94
CA ASN A 67 8.11 2.02 14.54
C ASN A 67 6.81 2.06 13.76
N TRP A 68 6.65 2.97 12.78
CA TRP A 68 5.36 3.23 12.16
C TRP A 68 5.46 3.34 10.63
N ALA A 69 4.86 2.40 9.92
CA ALA A 69 4.74 2.42 8.46
C ALA A 69 3.44 1.75 8.01
N GLY A 70 2.94 2.14 6.85
CA GLY A 70 1.69 1.59 6.32
C GLY A 70 1.33 2.09 4.93
N LEU A 71 0.05 1.92 4.58
CA LEU A 71 -0.52 2.29 3.29
C LEU A 71 -1.54 3.41 3.42
N VAL A 72 -1.37 4.41 2.58
CA VAL A 72 -2.37 5.45 2.31
C VAL A 72 -3.39 4.92 1.32
N PHE A 73 -4.65 5.26 1.53
CA PHE A 73 -5.73 4.95 0.60
C PHE A 73 -6.77 6.08 0.55
N ARG A 74 -7.48 6.16 -0.57
CA ARG A 74 -8.46 7.21 -0.87
C ARG A 74 -7.95 8.63 -0.61
N ALA A 75 -6.69 8.89 -1.00
CA ALA A 75 -6.11 10.22 -0.85
C ALA A 75 -6.74 11.22 -1.84
N GLN A 76 -7.27 12.30 -1.29
CA GLN A 76 -7.80 13.45 -2.02
C GLN A 76 -6.70 14.48 -2.31
N SER A 77 -5.74 14.58 -1.39
CA SER A 77 -4.61 15.48 -1.44
C SER A 77 -3.48 14.96 -0.56
N GLU A 78 -2.40 15.72 -0.46
CA GLU A 78 -1.30 15.45 0.46
C GLU A 78 -1.68 15.56 1.95
N PHE A 79 -2.84 16.14 2.28
CA PHE A 79 -3.32 16.31 3.65
C PHE A 79 -4.57 15.52 3.97
N GLU A 80 -5.28 15.00 2.97
CA GLU A 80 -6.61 14.41 3.13
C GLU A 80 -6.61 12.98 2.62
N TYR A 81 -6.51 12.00 3.53
CA TYR A 81 -6.42 10.58 3.20
C TYR A 81 -6.75 9.70 4.40
N TYR A 82 -7.01 8.43 4.14
CA TYR A 82 -6.96 7.39 5.16
C TYR A 82 -5.60 6.73 5.16
N ILE A 83 -5.20 6.26 6.33
CA ILE A 83 -4.01 5.44 6.50
C ILE A 83 -4.27 4.27 7.45
N TYR A 84 -3.96 3.07 7.00
CA TYR A 84 -3.67 1.93 7.86
C TYR A 84 -2.17 1.81 8.04
N TYR A 85 -1.72 1.70 9.29
CA TYR A 85 -0.32 1.50 9.58
C TYR A 85 -0.07 0.52 10.74
N MET A 86 1.14 0.01 10.77
CA MET A 86 1.68 -0.83 11.83
C MET A 86 2.29 0.04 12.92
N ASN A 87 2.09 -0.36 14.18
CA ASN A 87 2.74 0.17 15.36
C ASN A 87 3.52 -0.97 16.03
N VAL A 88 4.83 -1.01 15.79
CA VAL A 88 5.70 -2.11 16.25
C VAL A 88 5.79 -2.19 17.78
N PRO A 89 6.00 -1.09 18.54
CA PRO A 89 6.12 -1.14 19.99
C PRO A 89 4.94 -1.82 20.68
N ASP A 90 3.74 -1.57 20.18
CA ASP A 90 2.52 -2.08 20.80
C ASP A 90 2.00 -3.35 20.14
N ASN A 91 2.66 -3.83 19.09
CA ASN A 91 2.20 -4.94 18.24
C ASN A 91 0.73 -4.77 17.82
N LYS A 92 0.38 -3.59 17.31
CA LYS A 92 -0.98 -3.25 16.87
C LYS A 92 -0.98 -2.62 15.50
N SER A 93 -2.15 -2.56 14.89
CA SER A 93 -2.43 -1.79 13.68
C SER A 93 -3.47 -0.72 13.97
N GLU A 94 -3.41 0.37 13.21
CA GLU A 94 -4.23 1.55 13.47
C GLU A 94 -4.78 2.11 12.16
N LEU A 95 -6.08 2.50 12.19
CA LEU A 95 -6.70 3.30 11.15
C LEU A 95 -6.84 4.75 11.59
N TRP A 96 -6.29 5.64 10.79
CA TRP A 96 -6.42 7.07 10.99
C TRP A 96 -6.94 7.76 9.73
N LYS A 97 -7.60 8.88 9.94
CA LYS A 97 -8.00 9.80 8.89
C LYS A 97 -7.21 11.10 9.05
N HIS A 98 -6.48 11.45 8.01
CA HIS A 98 -5.79 12.75 7.92
C HIS A 98 -6.69 13.78 7.26
N THR A 99 -6.59 15.03 7.74
CA THR A 99 -7.42 16.14 7.30
C THR A 99 -6.56 17.41 7.19
N LYS A 100 -7.05 18.44 6.48
CA LYS A 100 -6.40 19.75 6.48
C LYS A 100 -6.38 20.36 7.89
N PRO A 101 -5.46 21.29 8.17
CA PRO A 101 -4.57 22.00 7.22
C PRO A 101 -3.13 21.47 7.17
N ALA A 102 -2.73 20.47 7.92
CA ALA A 102 -1.33 20.08 8.06
C ALA A 102 -1.16 18.55 8.00
N PHE A 103 0.07 18.08 7.73
CA PHE A 103 0.40 16.65 7.65
C PHE A 103 0.04 15.85 8.91
N ASP A 104 0.06 16.49 10.08
CA ASP A 104 -0.28 15.84 11.35
C ASP A 104 -1.71 16.13 11.84
N SER A 105 -2.53 16.84 11.04
CA SER A 105 -3.95 17.01 11.35
C SER A 105 -4.69 15.70 11.07
N ARG A 106 -5.13 15.02 12.14
CA ARG A 106 -5.68 13.65 12.02
C ARG A 106 -6.68 13.30 13.11
N ALA A 107 -7.53 12.32 12.82
CA ALA A 107 -8.43 11.67 13.76
C ALA A 107 -8.23 10.16 13.73
N ASN A 108 -8.14 9.55 14.91
CA ASN A 108 -8.12 8.09 15.02
C ASN A 108 -9.52 7.53 14.75
N ILE A 109 -9.61 6.47 13.97
CA ILE A 109 -10.84 5.72 13.72
C ILE A 109 -10.81 4.43 14.53
N SER A 110 -9.71 3.67 14.47
CA SER A 110 -9.57 2.45 15.27
C SER A 110 -8.12 2.09 15.58
N GLN A 111 -7.93 1.37 16.68
CA GLN A 111 -6.65 0.78 17.10
C GLN A 111 -6.92 -0.61 17.67
N ILE A 112 -6.34 -1.63 17.07
CA ILE A 112 -6.56 -3.01 17.48
C ILE A 112 -5.21 -3.71 17.61
N PRO A 113 -4.93 -4.43 18.70
CA PRO A 113 -3.78 -5.33 18.79
C PRO A 113 -3.80 -6.30 17.62
N ALA A 114 -2.64 -6.66 17.10
CA ALA A 114 -2.53 -7.64 16.03
C ALA A 114 -3.20 -8.96 16.48
N VAL A 115 -4.03 -9.55 15.61
CA VAL A 115 -4.79 -10.77 15.90
C VAL A 115 -4.06 -12.01 15.39
N GLY A 116 -4.47 -13.17 15.89
CA GLY A 116 -3.95 -14.46 15.48
C GLY A 116 -2.46 -14.61 15.85
N LYS A 117 -1.68 -15.12 14.91
CA LYS A 117 -0.24 -15.33 15.08
C LYS A 117 0.62 -14.18 14.56
N VAL A 118 0.00 -13.12 14.11
CA VAL A 118 0.71 -11.98 13.54
C VAL A 118 1.58 -11.31 14.59
N LYS A 119 2.87 -11.18 14.26
CA LYS A 119 3.83 -10.38 15.02
C LYS A 119 4.44 -9.36 14.07
N ILE A 120 4.34 -8.10 14.45
CA ILE A 120 4.89 -6.98 13.70
C ILE A 120 6.29 -6.71 14.25
N LYS A 121 7.33 -6.83 13.41
CA LYS A 121 8.72 -6.64 13.83
C LYS A 121 9.50 -5.83 12.79
N ASN A 122 10.50 -5.09 13.29
CA ASN A 122 11.47 -4.42 12.44
C ASN A 122 12.34 -5.42 11.68
N ASN A 123 12.80 -5.01 10.51
CA ASN A 123 13.69 -5.76 9.62
C ASN A 123 13.10 -7.08 9.07
N GLU A 124 11.79 -7.30 9.23
CA GLU A 124 11.06 -8.39 8.59
C GLU A 124 10.11 -7.82 7.54
N TRP A 125 10.01 -8.50 6.38
CA TRP A 125 9.01 -8.17 5.37
C TRP A 125 7.63 -8.61 5.85
N ILE A 126 6.66 -7.73 5.72
CA ILE A 126 5.28 -7.92 6.15
C ILE A 126 4.37 -7.69 4.94
N ASP A 127 3.55 -8.68 4.62
CA ASP A 127 2.51 -8.54 3.61
C ASP A 127 1.36 -7.71 4.19
N PHE A 128 1.07 -6.59 3.56
CA PHE A 128 0.07 -5.63 4.00
C PHE A 128 -0.99 -5.46 2.92
N LYS A 129 -2.27 -5.61 3.27
CA LYS A 129 -3.36 -5.49 2.31
C LYS A 129 -4.51 -4.67 2.89
N VAL A 130 -5.00 -3.72 2.11
CA VAL A 130 -6.20 -2.93 2.40
C VAL A 130 -7.25 -3.21 1.33
N VAL A 131 -8.47 -3.52 1.76
CA VAL A 131 -9.65 -3.67 0.90
C VAL A 131 -10.58 -2.52 1.17
N THR A 132 -11.06 -1.86 0.12
CA THR A 132 -12.06 -0.79 0.22
C THR A 132 -13.31 -1.19 -0.57
N GLU A 133 -14.48 -1.10 0.07
CA GLU A 133 -15.78 -1.37 -0.53
C GLU A 133 -16.82 -0.40 0.02
N GLY A 134 -17.29 0.55 -0.79
CA GLY A 134 -18.17 1.62 -0.34
C GLY A 134 -17.55 2.42 0.79
N ASP A 135 -18.14 2.41 1.97
CA ASP A 135 -17.63 3.06 3.19
C ASP A 135 -16.91 2.09 4.15
N LYS A 136 -16.71 0.84 3.74
CA LYS A 136 -16.10 -0.23 4.55
C LYS A 136 -14.64 -0.44 4.16
N PHE A 137 -13.83 -0.76 5.16
CA PHE A 137 -12.41 -1.04 5.01
C PHE A 137 -12.03 -2.30 5.75
N GLN A 138 -11.11 -3.07 5.16
CA GLN A 138 -10.47 -4.20 5.83
C GLN A 138 -8.96 -4.04 5.75
N LEU A 139 -8.27 -4.28 6.87
CA LEU A 139 -6.83 -4.43 6.92
C LEU A 139 -6.46 -5.90 7.14
N TRP A 140 -5.55 -6.40 6.31
CA TRP A 140 -4.97 -7.73 6.42
C TRP A 140 -3.46 -7.62 6.57
N ILE A 141 -2.88 -8.37 7.50
CA ILE A 141 -1.43 -8.47 7.70
C ILE A 141 -1.05 -9.95 7.64
N ASN A 142 -0.09 -10.30 6.77
CA ASN A 142 0.38 -11.67 6.55
C ASN A 142 -0.78 -12.67 6.32
N GLY A 143 -1.82 -12.23 5.59
CA GLY A 143 -2.99 -13.03 5.27
C GLY A 143 -4.04 -13.16 6.38
N GLU A 144 -3.84 -12.54 7.55
CA GLU A 144 -4.81 -12.54 8.65
C GLU A 144 -5.54 -11.19 8.73
N LEU A 145 -6.88 -11.22 8.79
CA LEU A 145 -7.72 -10.04 8.95
C LEU A 145 -7.47 -9.41 10.33
N GLN A 146 -7.15 -8.11 10.34
CA GLN A 146 -6.88 -7.34 11.55
C GLN A 146 -8.05 -6.44 11.92
N HIS A 147 -8.58 -5.71 10.94
CA HIS A 147 -9.61 -4.69 11.13
C HIS A 147 -10.72 -4.85 10.12
N GLU A 148 -11.93 -4.53 10.57
CA GLU A 148 -13.08 -4.19 9.73
C GLU A 148 -13.64 -2.87 10.26
N ASP A 149 -13.47 -1.81 9.49
CA ASP A 149 -13.79 -0.45 9.88
C ASP A 149 -14.71 0.22 8.85
N LYS A 150 -15.28 1.36 9.24
CA LYS A 150 -16.21 2.11 8.42
C LYS A 150 -16.00 3.62 8.58
N ASP A 151 -15.80 4.31 7.45
CA ASP A 151 -15.84 5.78 7.36
C ASP A 151 -16.14 6.18 5.92
N GLY A 152 -17.08 7.09 5.70
CA GLY A 152 -17.55 7.49 4.37
C GLY A 152 -17.14 8.89 3.95
N GLN A 153 -16.15 9.52 4.60
CA GLN A 153 -15.76 10.90 4.26
C GLN A 153 -15.07 10.97 2.89
N TYR A 154 -14.08 10.11 2.66
CA TYR A 154 -13.39 10.02 1.36
C TYR A 154 -13.83 8.73 0.66
N LYS A 155 -14.49 8.87 -0.51
CA LYS A 155 -15.09 7.73 -1.22
C LYS A 155 -14.22 7.20 -2.34
N THR A 156 -13.35 8.04 -2.88
CA THR A 156 -12.43 7.73 -3.98
C THR A 156 -11.04 8.27 -3.66
N GLY A 157 -10.07 8.04 -4.50
CA GLY A 157 -8.78 8.71 -4.45
C GLY A 157 -7.58 7.78 -4.60
N LYS A 158 -6.40 8.40 -4.56
CA LYS A 158 -5.10 7.77 -4.77
C LYS A 158 -4.74 6.81 -3.65
N ILE A 159 -3.76 5.96 -3.93
CA ILE A 159 -3.07 5.15 -2.93
C ILE A 159 -1.69 5.74 -2.64
N GLY A 160 -1.01 5.21 -1.62
CA GLY A 160 0.35 5.61 -1.32
C GLY A 160 1.02 4.77 -0.25
N VAL A 161 2.28 5.07 -0.02
CA VAL A 161 3.11 4.54 1.06
C VAL A 161 3.36 5.63 2.09
N TRP A 162 3.48 5.23 3.36
CA TRP A 162 3.57 6.16 4.47
C TRP A 162 4.52 5.67 5.55
N ALA A 163 5.22 6.61 6.18
CA ALA A 163 6.05 6.39 7.36
C ALA A 163 6.02 7.61 8.30
N TRP A 164 6.29 7.39 9.57
CA TRP A 164 6.44 8.44 10.57
C TRP A 164 7.57 8.08 11.53
N GLN A 165 8.56 8.96 11.67
CA GLN A 165 9.77 8.67 12.45
C GLN A 165 10.38 7.30 12.12
N THR A 166 10.31 6.90 10.85
CA THR A 166 10.64 5.54 10.43
C THR A 166 11.31 5.55 9.07
N LYS A 167 12.47 4.89 8.96
CA LYS A 167 13.02 4.49 7.68
C LYS A 167 12.35 3.18 7.28
N ALA A 168 11.75 3.15 6.11
CA ALA A 168 10.99 2.00 5.66
C ALA A 168 11.26 1.68 4.19
N SER A 169 11.19 0.40 3.85
CA SER A 169 11.27 -0.12 2.49
C SER A 169 9.91 -0.70 2.09
N PHE A 170 9.53 -0.42 0.85
CA PHE A 170 8.29 -0.89 0.25
C PHE A 170 8.60 -1.63 -1.04
N ASP A 171 7.87 -2.71 -1.30
CA ASP A 171 8.02 -3.53 -2.49
C ASP A 171 6.66 -4.12 -2.93
N ASP A 172 6.58 -4.57 -4.18
CA ASP A 172 5.40 -5.22 -4.76
C ASP A 172 4.10 -4.43 -4.47
N VAL A 173 4.14 -3.09 -4.53
CA VAL A 173 2.93 -2.28 -4.35
C VAL A 173 1.99 -2.56 -5.51
N LYS A 174 0.83 -3.12 -5.21
CA LYS A 174 -0.15 -3.55 -6.20
C LYS A 174 -1.52 -3.00 -5.87
N VAL A 175 -2.22 -2.51 -6.88
CA VAL A 175 -3.61 -2.11 -6.76
C VAL A 175 -4.47 -2.81 -7.80
N THR A 176 -5.64 -3.30 -7.37
CA THR A 176 -6.60 -3.98 -8.25
C THR A 176 -8.00 -3.44 -8.00
N GLY A 177 -8.70 -3.03 -9.04
CA GLY A 177 -10.04 -2.49 -8.91
C GLY A 177 -10.71 -2.23 -10.27
N LYS A 178 -12.01 -1.95 -10.23
CA LYS A 178 -12.84 -1.80 -11.42
C LYS A 178 -12.42 -0.61 -12.30
N ASN A 179 -12.06 0.51 -11.67
CA ASN A 179 -11.70 1.75 -12.37
C ASN A 179 -10.19 1.89 -12.61
N ILE A 180 -9.43 0.81 -12.39
CA ILE A 180 -7.98 0.80 -12.52
C ILE A 180 -7.60 0.31 -13.91
N LYS A 181 -6.71 1.05 -14.59
CA LYS A 181 -6.15 0.62 -15.87
C LYS A 181 -5.17 -0.53 -15.64
N ASN A 182 -5.30 -1.59 -16.43
CA ASN A 182 -4.35 -2.69 -16.37
C ASN A 182 -3.01 -2.28 -17.01
N THR A 183 -1.94 -2.25 -16.22
CA THR A 183 -0.58 -2.01 -16.70
C THR A 183 0.28 -3.28 -16.72
N LEU A 184 -0.23 -4.40 -16.18
CA LEU A 184 0.44 -5.69 -16.31
C LEU A 184 0.38 -6.11 -17.78
N ALA A 185 1.54 -6.40 -18.37
CA ALA A 185 1.58 -6.99 -19.70
C ALA A 185 0.76 -8.29 -19.70
N ILE A 186 -0.23 -8.36 -20.58
CA ILE A 186 -0.91 -9.63 -20.85
C ILE A 186 0.13 -10.51 -21.54
N GLU A 187 0.84 -11.35 -20.80
CA GLU A 187 1.65 -12.41 -21.42
C GLU A 187 0.71 -13.28 -22.27
N PRO A 188 0.93 -13.37 -23.58
CA PRO A 188 0.08 -14.20 -24.44
C PRO A 188 0.12 -15.63 -23.91
N ARG A 189 -1.06 -16.22 -23.66
CA ARG A 189 -1.22 -17.63 -23.21
C ARG A 189 -0.46 -18.67 -24.07
N ASN A 190 0.10 -18.27 -25.20
CA ASN A 190 0.81 -19.11 -26.15
C ASN A 190 2.28 -19.39 -25.82
N LYS A 191 2.92 -18.74 -24.83
CA LYS A 191 4.31 -19.05 -24.48
C LYS A 191 4.49 -20.41 -23.78
N LEU A 192 3.46 -20.93 -23.12
CA LEU A 192 3.50 -22.26 -22.50
C LEU A 192 3.54 -23.42 -23.50
N ALA A 193 3.00 -23.24 -24.71
CA ALA A 193 2.97 -24.30 -25.74
C ALA A 193 4.34 -24.52 -26.39
N ILE A 194 5.22 -23.55 -26.42
CA ILE A 194 6.53 -23.65 -27.08
C ILE A 194 7.56 -24.38 -26.21
N THR A 195 7.43 -24.31 -24.89
CA THR A 195 8.38 -24.94 -23.95
C THR A 195 8.20 -26.47 -23.89
N TRP A 196 6.98 -26.97 -24.11
CA TRP A 196 6.70 -28.42 -24.11
C TRP A 196 7.10 -29.12 -25.40
N GLY A 197 7.17 -28.40 -26.53
CA GLY A 197 7.61 -28.95 -27.81
C GLY A 197 9.10 -29.24 -27.90
N LYS A 198 9.94 -28.58 -27.13
CA LYS A 198 11.41 -28.77 -27.13
C LYS A 198 11.90 -29.88 -26.20
N LEU A 199 11.06 -30.40 -25.31
CA LEU A 199 11.42 -31.48 -24.38
C LEU A 199 11.13 -32.89 -24.89
N LYS A 200 10.58 -33.02 -26.11
CA LYS A 200 10.27 -34.34 -26.74
C LYS A 200 11.21 -34.72 -27.87
N GLN A 201 12.33 -34.04 -28.08
CA GLN A 201 13.32 -34.34 -29.11
C GLN A 201 14.74 -34.56 -28.56
N THR A 202 14.84 -35.22 -27.40
CA THR A 202 16.12 -35.83 -26.94
C THR A 202 15.86 -37.23 -26.48
#